data_61733ea19b3cae6e55bc2f7f0c6a5e72
#
_entry.id   61733ea19b3cae6e55bc2f7f0c6a5e72
#
_cell.length_a   1.000
_cell.length_b   1.000
_cell.length_c   1.000
_cell.angle_alpha   90.00
_cell.angle_beta   90.00
_cell.angle_gamma   90.00
#
_symmetry.space_group_name_H-M   'P 1'
#
loop_
_entity.id
_entity.type
_entity.pdbx_description
1 polymer ?
#
loop_
_entity_poly.entity_id
_entity_poly.type
_entity_poly.pdbx_seq_one_letter_code
_entity_poly.pdbx_strand_id
1 'polypeptide(L)'
;MIFFILPIFNEEKNLPSLISDIRKSMKDQEYKILAINDGSTDNSLEILYKLQSYDIIIINSLVNMNVGATFSAGIDTVLAESKDNDDIVVVMEGDQTSTINYALNLISELRKREDDIVIASRYKRNGGVVHFPLIRRIYSRCASALMHYYFPINSNISDYTIFFRSYRVGIFKKAIRYFGKFGLIQSKGFGANTELLIKLSMLTNRISEIPFVYDYSRKEGKSKIKVLR
;
A
#
# COMPACT_ATOMS: atom_id res chain seq x y z
N MET A 1 -2.58 -17.39 -1.96
CA MET A 1 -3.50 -16.35 -2.48
C MET A 1 -2.81 -14.99 -2.48
N ILE A 2 -3.23 -14.04 -3.34
CA ILE A 2 -2.71 -12.66 -3.37
C ILE A 2 -3.86 -11.69 -3.09
N PHE A 3 -3.66 -10.75 -2.16
CA PHE A 3 -4.63 -9.71 -1.82
C PHE A 3 -4.11 -8.35 -2.26
N PHE A 4 -4.88 -7.61 -3.05
CA PHE A 4 -4.59 -6.22 -3.40
C PHE A 4 -5.42 -5.31 -2.49
N ILE A 5 -4.79 -4.55 -1.60
CA ILE A 5 -5.44 -3.51 -0.80
C ILE A 5 -5.39 -2.21 -1.61
N LEU A 6 -6.56 -1.72 -2.01
CA LEU A 6 -6.74 -0.48 -2.76
C LEU A 6 -7.49 0.55 -1.91
N PRO A 7 -6.80 1.47 -1.24
CA PRO A 7 -7.43 2.64 -0.64
C PRO A 7 -7.99 3.55 -1.72
N ILE A 8 -9.27 3.85 -1.66
CA ILE A 8 -10.00 4.59 -2.70
C ILE A 8 -10.67 5.81 -2.07
N PHE A 9 -10.36 6.99 -2.61
CA PHE A 9 -11.06 8.23 -2.29
C PHE A 9 -11.08 9.14 -3.51
N ASN A 10 -12.23 9.28 -4.16
CA ASN A 10 -12.43 10.08 -5.38
C ASN A 10 -11.48 9.65 -6.52
N GLU A 11 -11.65 8.42 -7.00
CA GLU A 11 -10.83 7.78 -8.03
C GLU A 11 -11.69 7.27 -9.20
N GLU A 12 -12.87 7.88 -9.46
CA GLU A 12 -13.83 7.42 -10.49
C GLU A 12 -13.20 7.18 -11.86
N LYS A 13 -12.20 7.99 -12.25
CA LYS A 13 -11.54 7.89 -13.56
C LYS A 13 -10.53 6.75 -13.64
N ASN A 14 -9.88 6.44 -12.52
CA ASN A 14 -8.78 5.48 -12.45
C ASN A 14 -9.24 4.05 -12.24
N LEU A 15 -10.34 3.84 -11.51
CA LEU A 15 -10.80 2.52 -11.07
C LEU A 15 -11.03 1.53 -12.21
N PRO A 16 -11.69 1.88 -13.34
CA PRO A 16 -11.96 0.90 -14.39
C PRO A 16 -10.69 0.31 -15.00
N SER A 17 -9.70 1.15 -15.29
CA SER A 17 -8.42 0.70 -15.85
C SER A 17 -7.58 -0.06 -14.84
N LEU A 18 -7.47 0.43 -13.60
CA LEU A 18 -6.72 -0.23 -12.54
C LEU A 18 -7.22 -1.67 -12.28
N ILE A 19 -8.54 -1.83 -12.11
CA ILE A 19 -9.13 -3.15 -11.87
C ILE A 19 -8.96 -4.05 -13.09
N SER A 20 -9.16 -3.52 -14.31
CA SER A 20 -8.92 -4.26 -15.55
C SER A 20 -7.48 -4.76 -15.65
N ASP A 21 -6.50 -3.92 -15.31
CA ASP A 21 -5.08 -4.27 -15.39
C ASP A 21 -4.70 -5.34 -14.35
N ILE A 22 -5.24 -5.26 -13.14
CA ILE A 22 -5.07 -6.31 -12.14
C ILE A 22 -5.66 -7.62 -12.64
N ARG A 23 -6.90 -7.64 -13.13
CA ARG A 23 -7.57 -8.82 -13.66
C ARG A 23 -6.80 -9.49 -14.78
N LYS A 24 -6.33 -8.70 -15.76
CA LYS A 24 -5.53 -9.20 -16.88
C LYS A 24 -4.22 -9.84 -16.43
N SER A 25 -3.55 -9.20 -15.47
CA SER A 25 -2.23 -9.65 -15.00
C SER A 25 -2.30 -10.83 -14.05
N MET A 26 -3.45 -11.03 -13.40
CA MET A 26 -3.66 -12.05 -12.36
C MET A 26 -4.50 -13.24 -12.86
N LYS A 27 -4.85 -13.32 -14.15
CA LYS A 27 -5.76 -14.32 -14.72
C LYS A 27 -5.43 -15.79 -14.36
N ASP A 28 -4.15 -16.10 -14.17
CA ASP A 28 -3.65 -17.45 -13.90
C ASP A 28 -3.25 -17.64 -12.42
N GLN A 29 -3.66 -16.73 -11.52
CA GLN A 29 -3.34 -16.77 -10.10
C GLN A 29 -4.59 -16.56 -9.23
N GLU A 30 -4.57 -17.12 -8.05
CA GLU A 30 -5.61 -16.91 -7.05
C GLU A 30 -5.39 -15.56 -6.35
N TYR A 31 -6.36 -14.66 -6.47
CA TYR A 31 -6.28 -13.31 -5.90
C TYR A 31 -7.63 -12.75 -5.46
N LYS A 32 -7.59 -11.72 -4.63
CA LYS A 32 -8.71 -10.85 -4.26
C LYS A 32 -8.30 -9.39 -4.29
N ILE A 33 -9.21 -8.53 -4.72
CA ILE A 33 -9.08 -7.08 -4.69
C ILE A 33 -9.93 -6.57 -3.54
N LEU A 34 -9.32 -5.94 -2.54
CA LEU A 34 -10.00 -5.28 -1.44
C LEU A 34 -10.10 -3.79 -1.78
N ALA A 35 -11.22 -3.41 -2.34
CA ALA A 35 -11.53 -2.04 -2.73
C ALA A 35 -12.13 -1.29 -1.53
N ILE A 36 -11.35 -0.44 -0.87
CA ILE A 36 -11.75 0.22 0.37
C ILE A 36 -12.10 1.68 0.05
N ASN A 37 -13.40 1.93 -0.12
CA ASN A 37 -13.92 3.27 -0.36
C ASN A 37 -13.96 4.07 0.94
N ASP A 38 -13.13 5.10 1.04
CA ASP A 38 -13.00 5.97 2.22
C ASP A 38 -13.90 7.22 2.11
N GLY A 39 -15.20 6.99 1.92
CA GLY A 39 -16.19 8.08 1.85
C GLY A 39 -16.03 8.95 0.60
N SER A 40 -15.83 8.35 -0.58
CA SER A 40 -15.78 9.10 -1.85
C SER A 40 -17.06 9.90 -2.08
N THR A 41 -16.90 11.08 -2.67
CA THR A 41 -17.98 12.01 -3.02
C THR A 41 -18.25 12.11 -4.52
N ASP A 42 -17.46 11.39 -5.32
CA ASP A 42 -17.63 11.20 -6.76
C ASP A 42 -18.32 9.84 -7.06
N ASN A 43 -18.30 9.40 -8.30
CA ASN A 43 -18.92 8.13 -8.71
C ASN A 43 -18.08 6.88 -8.38
N SER A 44 -17.01 6.99 -7.60
CA SER A 44 -16.11 5.85 -7.30
C SER A 44 -16.86 4.66 -6.73
N LEU A 45 -17.78 4.87 -5.78
CA LEU A 45 -18.55 3.77 -5.16
C LEU A 45 -19.48 3.08 -6.17
N GLU A 46 -20.16 3.87 -7.00
CA GLU A 46 -21.05 3.33 -8.04
C GLU A 46 -20.28 2.49 -9.06
N ILE A 47 -19.10 2.97 -9.46
CA ILE A 47 -18.19 2.26 -10.37
C ILE A 47 -17.73 0.94 -9.73
N LEU A 48 -17.37 0.95 -8.45
CA LEU A 48 -16.99 -0.27 -7.74
C LEU A 48 -18.12 -1.31 -7.76
N TYR A 49 -19.35 -0.91 -7.50
CA TYR A 49 -20.50 -1.84 -7.58
C TYR A 49 -20.73 -2.37 -8.99
N LYS A 50 -20.55 -1.56 -10.02
CA LYS A 50 -20.62 -2.02 -11.44
C LYS A 50 -19.51 -2.99 -11.80
N LEU A 51 -18.31 -2.84 -11.19
CA LEU A 51 -17.16 -3.72 -11.41
C LEU A 51 -17.15 -4.94 -10.47
N GLN A 52 -18.08 -5.01 -9.51
CA GLN A 52 -18.10 -6.07 -8.51
C GLN A 52 -18.24 -7.44 -9.16
N SER A 53 -17.40 -8.37 -8.72
CA SER A 53 -17.38 -9.77 -9.11
C SER A 53 -16.78 -10.57 -7.95
N TYR A 54 -16.68 -11.89 -8.09
CA TYR A 54 -16.14 -12.79 -7.06
C TYR A 54 -14.71 -12.45 -6.62
N ASP A 55 -13.95 -11.72 -7.44
CA ASP A 55 -12.58 -11.30 -7.18
C ASP A 55 -12.48 -9.97 -6.40
N ILE A 56 -13.58 -9.24 -6.19
CA ILE A 56 -13.59 -7.96 -5.52
C ILE A 56 -14.42 -8.01 -4.22
N ILE A 57 -13.78 -7.60 -3.13
CA ILE A 57 -14.45 -7.30 -1.85
C ILE A 57 -14.48 -5.78 -1.70
N ILE A 58 -15.69 -5.22 -1.63
CA ILE A 58 -15.91 -3.79 -1.43
C ILE A 58 -16.13 -3.51 0.05
N ILE A 59 -15.30 -2.65 0.62
CA ILE A 59 -15.44 -2.13 1.98
C ILE A 59 -15.80 -0.65 1.85
N ASN A 60 -16.99 -0.26 2.31
CA ASN A 60 -17.48 1.09 2.15
C ASN A 60 -17.59 1.83 3.47
N SER A 61 -16.94 2.96 3.59
CA SER A 61 -17.13 3.93 4.66
C SER A 61 -18.04 5.07 4.18
N LEU A 62 -19.01 5.45 4.99
CA LEU A 62 -19.93 6.56 4.68
C LEU A 62 -19.26 7.94 4.74
N VAL A 63 -18.18 8.05 5.49
CA VAL A 63 -17.40 9.27 5.67
C VAL A 63 -15.92 8.96 5.54
N ASN A 64 -15.11 9.97 5.22
CA ASN A 64 -13.67 9.81 5.15
C ASN A 64 -13.08 9.53 6.54
N MET A 65 -12.61 8.31 6.74
CA MET A 65 -12.02 7.80 7.98
C MET A 65 -10.51 7.95 8.02
N ASN A 66 -9.93 8.44 6.94
CA ASN A 66 -8.49 8.57 6.71
C ASN A 66 -7.74 7.25 6.46
N VAL A 67 -6.54 7.41 5.93
CA VAL A 67 -5.67 6.31 5.46
C VAL A 67 -5.42 5.23 6.52
N GLY A 68 -5.26 5.63 7.79
CA GLY A 68 -5.04 4.66 8.88
C GLY A 68 -6.19 3.69 9.07
N ALA A 69 -7.43 4.18 9.07
CA ALA A 69 -8.61 3.34 9.17
C ALA A 69 -8.78 2.45 7.92
N THR A 70 -8.50 2.98 6.74
CA THR A 70 -8.52 2.24 5.47
C THR A 70 -7.54 1.07 5.50
N PHE A 71 -6.31 1.28 5.96
CA PHE A 71 -5.34 0.20 6.13
C PHE A 71 -5.78 -0.84 7.16
N SER A 72 -6.29 -0.41 8.31
CA SER A 72 -6.78 -1.33 9.34
C SER A 72 -7.91 -2.22 8.79
N ALA A 73 -8.89 -1.62 8.09
CA ALA A 73 -9.98 -2.38 7.48
C ALA A 73 -9.46 -3.38 6.42
N GLY A 74 -8.50 -2.97 5.61
CA GLY A 74 -7.85 -3.86 4.63
C GLY A 74 -7.13 -5.03 5.27
N ILE A 75 -6.31 -4.78 6.29
CA ILE A 75 -5.59 -5.82 7.02
C ILE A 75 -6.56 -6.76 7.74
N ASP A 76 -7.60 -6.24 8.39
CA ASP A 76 -8.61 -7.05 9.06
C ASP A 76 -9.31 -8.00 8.08
N THR A 77 -9.66 -7.50 6.90
CA THR A 77 -10.31 -8.31 5.86
C THR A 77 -9.34 -9.37 5.32
N VAL A 78 -8.08 -9.02 5.06
CA VAL A 78 -7.05 -10.00 4.67
C VAL A 78 -6.95 -11.11 5.70
N LEU A 79 -6.90 -10.77 6.99
CA LEU A 79 -6.76 -11.76 8.06
C LEU A 79 -7.97 -12.67 8.23
N ALA A 80 -9.15 -12.18 7.86
CA ALA A 80 -10.38 -12.98 7.84
C ALA A 80 -10.44 -13.94 6.63
N GLU A 81 -9.95 -13.51 5.47
CA GLU A 81 -10.01 -14.26 4.21
C GLU A 81 -8.80 -15.21 4.02
N SER A 82 -7.64 -14.85 4.56
CA SER A 82 -6.40 -15.60 4.35
C SER A 82 -6.36 -16.87 5.21
N LYS A 83 -6.02 -17.97 4.55
CA LYS A 83 -5.84 -19.28 5.20
C LYS A 83 -4.36 -19.60 5.47
N ASP A 84 -3.44 -18.91 4.77
CA ASP A 84 -2.01 -19.21 4.84
C ASP A 84 -1.19 -17.99 5.30
N ASN A 85 -0.11 -18.23 6.05
CA ASN A 85 0.83 -17.18 6.45
C ASN A 85 1.67 -16.68 5.26
N ASP A 86 1.82 -17.49 4.23
CA ASP A 86 2.54 -17.19 3.01
C ASP A 86 1.69 -16.49 1.94
N ASP A 87 0.40 -16.30 2.21
CA ASP A 87 -0.43 -15.42 1.38
C ASP A 87 0.19 -14.03 1.31
N ILE A 88 0.03 -13.37 0.17
CA ILE A 88 0.70 -12.10 -0.13
C ILE A 88 -0.31 -10.96 -0.13
N VAL A 89 0.06 -9.87 0.49
CA VAL A 89 -0.69 -8.60 0.43
C VAL A 89 0.12 -7.60 -0.38
N VAL A 90 -0.51 -6.95 -1.35
CA VAL A 90 0.05 -5.81 -2.08
C VAL A 90 -0.81 -4.59 -1.79
N VAL A 91 -0.20 -3.54 -1.26
CA VAL A 91 -0.87 -2.24 -1.08
C VAL A 91 -0.54 -1.37 -2.28
N MET A 92 -1.54 -0.90 -2.99
CA MET A 92 -1.40 -0.03 -4.17
C MET A 92 -2.26 1.23 -4.02
N GLU A 93 -1.76 2.37 -4.50
CA GLU A 93 -2.57 3.59 -4.60
C GLU A 93 -3.55 3.49 -5.77
N GLY A 94 -4.78 3.98 -5.59
CA GLY A 94 -5.83 3.97 -6.62
C GLY A 94 -5.62 4.96 -7.76
N ASP A 95 -4.60 5.83 -7.69
CA ASP A 95 -4.35 6.96 -8.59
C ASP A 95 -3.39 6.64 -9.76
N GLN A 96 -3.16 5.37 -10.05
CA GLN A 96 -2.28 4.85 -11.13
C GLN A 96 -0.78 5.19 -11.02
N THR A 97 -0.34 5.83 -9.96
CA THR A 97 1.09 6.03 -9.71
C THR A 97 1.80 4.70 -9.39
N SER A 98 1.05 3.74 -8.84
CA SER A 98 1.46 2.37 -8.56
C SER A 98 0.97 1.45 -9.67
N THR A 99 1.85 0.98 -10.56
CA THR A 99 1.44 0.15 -11.70
C THR A 99 1.48 -1.35 -11.37
N ILE A 100 0.65 -2.12 -12.05
CA ILE A 100 0.57 -3.57 -11.85
C ILE A 100 1.91 -4.27 -12.14
N ASN A 101 2.71 -3.80 -13.11
CA ASN A 101 4.02 -4.38 -13.40
C ASN A 101 4.97 -4.30 -12.20
N TYR A 102 4.97 -3.19 -11.47
CA TYR A 102 5.74 -3.10 -10.23
C TYR A 102 5.15 -3.96 -9.11
N ALA A 103 3.83 -4.13 -9.05
CA ALA A 103 3.19 -5.05 -8.11
C ALA A 103 3.64 -6.50 -8.36
N LEU A 104 3.71 -6.94 -9.62
CA LEU A 104 4.24 -8.25 -9.99
C LEU A 104 5.71 -8.42 -9.59
N ASN A 105 6.52 -7.37 -9.75
CA ASN A 105 7.92 -7.38 -9.30
C ASN A 105 8.02 -7.50 -7.78
N LEU A 106 7.18 -6.78 -7.02
CA LEU A 106 7.12 -6.88 -5.55
C LEU A 106 6.76 -8.31 -5.11
N ILE A 107 5.74 -8.92 -5.73
CA ILE A 107 5.32 -10.30 -5.47
C ILE A 107 6.45 -11.30 -5.78
N SER A 108 7.09 -11.13 -6.94
CA SER A 108 8.20 -11.99 -7.37
C SER A 108 9.38 -11.93 -6.40
N GLU A 109 9.81 -10.73 -6.01
CA GLU A 109 10.92 -10.57 -5.07
C GLU A 109 10.60 -11.10 -3.67
N LEU A 110 9.35 -10.90 -3.19
CA LEU A 110 8.90 -11.42 -1.90
C LEU A 110 8.95 -12.97 -1.87
N ARG A 111 8.56 -13.61 -2.97
CA ARG A 111 8.63 -15.07 -3.11
C ARG A 111 10.08 -15.56 -3.20
N LYS A 112 10.91 -14.91 -4.04
CA LYS A 112 12.29 -15.30 -4.34
C LYS A 112 13.22 -15.18 -3.14
N ARG A 113 13.07 -14.16 -2.31
CA ARG A 113 13.95 -13.85 -1.18
C ARG A 113 13.47 -14.39 0.15
N GLU A 114 12.27 -14.97 0.18
CA GLU A 114 11.61 -15.36 1.42
C GLU A 114 11.41 -14.18 2.40
N ASP A 115 11.36 -12.95 1.86
CA ASP A 115 11.12 -11.74 2.65
C ASP A 115 9.70 -11.72 3.24
N ASP A 116 9.54 -11.02 4.35
CA ASP A 116 8.23 -10.72 4.92
C ASP A 116 7.65 -9.42 4.34
N ILE A 117 8.53 -8.51 3.88
CA ILE A 117 8.17 -7.20 3.36
C ILE A 117 9.08 -6.84 2.19
N VAL A 118 8.49 -6.40 1.08
CA VAL A 118 9.23 -5.77 -0.03
C VAL A 118 8.65 -4.39 -0.34
N ILE A 119 9.52 -3.40 -0.44
CA ILE A 119 9.18 -1.98 -0.60
C ILE A 119 9.55 -1.53 -2.02
N ALA A 120 8.64 -0.87 -2.73
CA ALA A 120 8.93 -0.18 -3.99
C ALA A 120 9.59 1.17 -3.69
N SER A 121 10.93 1.19 -3.63
CA SER A 121 11.69 2.33 -3.12
C SER A 121 12.08 3.32 -4.21
N ARG A 122 11.73 4.59 -3.99
CA ARG A 122 12.15 5.72 -4.83
C ARG A 122 13.63 6.11 -4.60
N TYR A 123 14.21 5.63 -3.51
CA TYR A 123 15.56 6.04 -3.07
C TYR A 123 16.62 4.97 -3.29
N LYS A 124 16.21 3.76 -3.67
CA LYS A 124 17.15 2.72 -4.10
C LYS A 124 17.80 3.08 -5.43
N ARG A 125 19.02 2.58 -5.68
CA ARG A 125 19.69 2.74 -6.97
C ARG A 125 18.78 2.31 -8.11
N ASN A 126 18.64 3.14 -9.15
CA ASN A 126 17.70 3.01 -10.28
C ASN A 126 16.22 3.28 -9.91
N GLY A 127 15.90 3.70 -8.68
CA GLY A 127 14.63 4.29 -8.31
C GLY A 127 14.64 5.82 -8.51
N GLY A 128 13.49 6.45 -8.39
CA GLY A 128 13.40 7.89 -8.55
C GLY A 128 12.00 8.46 -8.47
N VAL A 129 11.93 9.77 -8.70
CA VAL A 129 10.67 10.51 -8.85
C VAL A 129 10.73 11.36 -10.10
N VAL A 130 9.67 11.33 -10.90
CA VAL A 130 9.53 12.09 -12.15
C VAL A 130 8.32 13.01 -12.02
N HIS A 131 8.44 14.24 -12.51
CA HIS A 131 7.40 15.29 -12.42
C HIS A 131 6.90 15.59 -10.99
N PHE A 132 7.70 15.27 -9.97
CA PHE A 132 7.33 15.41 -8.58
C PHE A 132 7.72 16.79 -8.03
N PRO A 133 6.83 17.52 -7.31
CA PRO A 133 7.15 18.83 -6.76
C PRO A 133 8.39 18.79 -5.86
N LEU A 134 9.38 19.66 -6.12
CA LEU A 134 10.68 19.66 -5.44
C LEU A 134 10.55 19.71 -3.91
N ILE A 135 9.67 20.57 -3.41
CA ILE A 135 9.41 20.72 -1.98
C ILE A 135 8.95 19.40 -1.34
N ARG A 136 8.05 18.66 -2.00
CA ARG A 136 7.59 17.35 -1.50
C ARG A 136 8.68 16.30 -1.54
N ARG A 137 9.56 16.36 -2.55
CA ARG A 137 10.73 15.48 -2.65
C ARG A 137 11.67 15.69 -1.46
N ILE A 138 11.93 16.95 -1.10
CA ILE A 138 12.76 17.30 0.06
C ILE A 138 12.11 16.78 1.34
N TYR A 139 10.83 17.10 1.60
CA TYR A 139 10.14 16.61 2.80
C TYR A 139 10.13 15.10 2.91
N SER A 140 9.87 14.38 1.82
CA SER A 140 9.84 12.92 1.81
C SER A 140 11.23 12.31 2.10
N ARG A 141 12.29 12.91 1.57
CA ARG A 141 13.67 12.49 1.86
C ARG A 141 14.07 12.79 3.30
N CYS A 142 13.76 13.99 3.79
CA CYS A 142 14.03 14.36 5.19
C CYS A 142 13.26 13.45 6.15
N ALA A 143 11.99 13.16 5.88
CA ALA A 143 11.21 12.23 6.68
C ALA A 143 11.83 10.83 6.69
N SER A 144 12.21 10.29 5.52
CA SER A 144 12.86 8.97 5.46
C SER A 144 14.21 8.95 6.18
N ALA A 145 15.02 10.01 6.06
CA ALA A 145 16.30 10.13 6.76
C ALA A 145 16.11 10.20 8.29
N LEU A 146 15.13 10.99 8.77
CA LEU A 146 14.78 11.05 10.19
C LEU A 146 14.32 9.69 10.71
N MET A 147 13.46 9.00 9.97
CA MET A 147 13.01 7.66 10.36
C MET A 147 14.17 6.68 10.42
N HIS A 148 15.07 6.71 9.45
CA HIS A 148 16.27 5.88 9.46
C HIS A 148 17.19 6.18 10.66
N TYR A 149 17.33 7.45 11.04
CA TYR A 149 18.14 7.86 12.18
C TYR A 149 17.53 7.45 13.52
N TYR A 150 16.23 7.69 13.72
CA TYR A 150 15.55 7.38 14.99
C TYR A 150 15.15 5.91 15.13
N PHE A 151 14.94 5.21 14.02
CA PHE A 151 14.55 3.81 13.99
C PHE A 151 15.52 2.98 13.12
N PRO A 152 16.80 2.81 13.56
CA PRO A 152 17.80 2.07 12.78
C PRO A 152 17.57 0.55 12.86
N ILE A 153 16.31 0.11 12.76
CA ILE A 153 15.90 -1.28 12.95
C ILE A 153 16.37 -2.15 11.78
N ASN A 154 16.41 -1.58 10.58
CA ASN A 154 16.93 -2.26 9.40
C ASN A 154 17.67 -1.27 8.51
N SER A 155 19.00 -1.41 8.42
CA SER A 155 19.86 -0.54 7.63
C SER A 155 19.57 -0.55 6.12
N ASN A 156 18.79 -1.52 5.64
CA ASN A 156 18.49 -1.68 4.22
C ASN A 156 17.25 -0.90 3.76
N ILE A 157 16.52 -0.24 4.68
CA ILE A 157 15.35 0.55 4.33
C ILE A 157 15.75 1.99 4.06
N SER A 158 15.47 2.49 2.85
CA SER A 158 15.71 3.87 2.44
C SER A 158 14.42 4.66 2.20
N ASP A 159 13.29 4.00 1.93
CA ASP A 159 12.00 4.67 1.67
C ASP A 159 10.92 4.28 2.69
N TYR A 160 10.83 5.06 3.77
CA TYR A 160 9.83 4.85 4.83
C TYR A 160 8.44 5.39 4.50
N THR A 161 8.32 6.25 3.49
CA THR A 161 7.10 7.03 3.25
C THR A 161 6.25 6.55 2.08
N ILE A 162 6.77 5.67 1.24
CA ILE A 162 6.03 5.11 0.11
C ILE A 162 4.94 4.13 0.58
N PHE A 163 3.78 4.17 -0.07
CA PHE A 163 2.67 3.26 0.22
C PHE A 163 2.81 1.92 -0.49
N PHE A 164 3.44 1.92 -1.65
CA PHE A 164 3.54 0.78 -2.54
C PHE A 164 4.49 -0.28 -1.99
N ARG A 165 3.92 -1.33 -1.41
CA ARG A 165 4.65 -2.41 -0.73
C ARG A 165 3.92 -3.72 -0.88
N SER A 166 4.65 -4.82 -0.73
CA SER A 166 4.09 -6.16 -0.53
C SER A 166 4.51 -6.74 0.82
N TYR A 167 3.65 -7.62 1.35
CA TYR A 167 3.81 -8.23 2.67
C TYR A 167 3.38 -9.69 2.63
N ARG A 168 3.98 -10.56 3.46
CA ARG A 168 3.38 -11.84 3.81
C ARG A 168 2.31 -11.64 4.88
N VAL A 169 1.23 -12.37 4.81
CA VAL A 169 0.15 -12.29 5.81
C VAL A 169 0.65 -12.66 7.22
N GLY A 170 1.61 -13.58 7.30
CA GLY A 170 2.20 -14.00 8.56
C GLY A 170 2.77 -12.87 9.42
N ILE A 171 3.32 -11.80 8.79
CA ILE A 171 3.85 -10.67 9.56
C ILE A 171 2.74 -9.85 10.23
N PHE A 172 1.56 -9.72 9.61
CA PHE A 172 0.42 -9.06 10.23
C PHE A 172 -0.14 -9.86 11.40
N LYS A 173 -0.25 -11.19 11.25
CA LYS A 173 -0.65 -12.07 12.37
C LYS A 173 0.31 -11.96 13.56
N LYS A 174 1.62 -11.92 13.29
CA LYS A 174 2.67 -11.70 14.30
C LYS A 174 2.52 -10.33 14.97
N ALA A 175 2.30 -9.29 14.18
CA ALA A 175 2.16 -7.92 14.67
C ALA A 175 0.93 -7.74 15.56
N ILE A 176 -0.21 -8.31 15.18
CA ILE A 176 -1.42 -8.25 16.01
C ILE A 176 -1.22 -9.00 17.36
N ARG A 177 -0.51 -10.12 17.36
CA ARG A 177 -0.18 -10.81 18.63
C ARG A 177 0.69 -9.96 19.54
N TYR A 178 1.58 -9.14 18.98
CA TYR A 178 2.53 -8.35 19.75
C TYR A 178 1.96 -6.99 20.20
N PHE A 179 1.34 -6.25 19.27
CA PHE A 179 0.84 -4.89 19.51
C PHE A 179 -0.66 -4.84 19.85
N GLY A 180 -1.38 -5.94 19.67
CA GLY A 180 -2.84 -5.94 19.67
C GLY A 180 -3.43 -5.37 18.39
N LYS A 181 -4.69 -5.70 18.11
CA LYS A 181 -5.40 -5.26 16.90
C LYS A 181 -5.44 -3.73 16.77
N PHE A 182 -5.82 -3.03 17.84
CA PHE A 182 -5.92 -1.56 17.86
C PHE A 182 -4.56 -0.86 18.06
N GLY A 183 -3.53 -1.60 18.46
CA GLY A 183 -2.18 -1.09 18.63
C GLY A 183 -1.36 -1.10 17.34
N LEU A 184 -1.80 -1.80 16.29
CA LEU A 184 -1.02 -1.94 15.06
C LEU A 184 -0.94 -0.63 14.26
N ILE A 185 -2.05 0.07 14.10
CA ILE A 185 -2.11 1.38 13.44
C ILE A 185 -2.92 2.32 14.33
N GLN A 186 -2.29 3.39 14.79
CA GLN A 186 -2.89 4.41 15.65
C GLN A 186 -2.95 5.78 14.97
N SER A 187 -2.04 6.03 14.03
CA SER A 187 -2.02 7.25 13.22
C SER A 187 -3.20 7.31 12.26
N LYS A 188 -3.90 8.43 12.20
CA LYS A 188 -5.06 8.62 11.32
C LYS A 188 -4.67 8.91 9.87
N GLY A 189 -3.66 9.74 9.65
CA GLY A 189 -3.27 10.25 8.33
C GLY A 189 -2.18 9.42 7.64
N PHE A 190 -1.42 10.07 6.78
CA PHE A 190 -0.34 9.44 6.00
C PHE A 190 0.78 8.84 6.86
N GLY A 191 0.92 9.27 8.13
CA GLY A 191 1.83 8.65 9.10
C GLY A 191 1.53 7.18 9.38
N ALA A 192 0.30 6.73 9.19
CA ALA A 192 -0.12 5.34 9.40
C ALA A 192 0.73 4.33 8.62
N ASN A 193 1.10 4.67 7.39
CA ASN A 193 1.94 3.82 6.55
C ASN A 193 3.38 3.68 7.08
N THR A 194 3.94 4.78 7.58
CA THR A 194 5.28 4.79 8.20
C THR A 194 5.25 4.07 9.55
N GLU A 195 4.24 4.32 10.37
CA GLU A 195 4.01 3.64 11.64
C GLU A 195 3.92 2.13 11.45
N LEU A 196 3.11 1.68 10.49
CA LEU A 196 2.97 0.26 10.17
C LEU A 196 4.33 -0.35 9.83
N LEU A 197 5.09 0.27 8.90
CA LEU A 197 6.40 -0.24 8.51
C LEU A 197 7.35 -0.34 9.70
N ILE A 198 7.43 0.69 10.54
CA ILE A 198 8.29 0.70 11.73
C ILE A 198 7.91 -0.45 12.66
N LYS A 199 6.63 -0.61 12.99
CA LYS A 199 6.16 -1.69 13.88
C LYS A 199 6.44 -3.08 13.30
N LEU A 200 6.23 -3.28 12.00
CA LEU A 200 6.55 -4.55 11.36
C LEU A 200 8.06 -4.81 11.33
N SER A 201 8.89 -3.80 11.09
CA SER A 201 10.35 -3.94 11.09
C SER A 201 10.96 -4.24 12.46
N MET A 202 10.23 -4.00 13.56
CA MET A 202 10.61 -4.48 14.89
C MET A 202 10.45 -6.00 15.05
N LEU A 203 9.68 -6.63 14.19
CA LEU A 203 9.32 -8.05 14.30
C LEU A 203 10.03 -8.95 13.29
N THR A 204 10.65 -8.36 12.26
CA THR A 204 11.37 -9.10 11.22
C THR A 204 12.51 -8.29 10.63
N ASN A 205 13.61 -8.98 10.28
CA ASN A 205 14.70 -8.43 9.49
C ASN A 205 14.61 -8.81 8.01
N ARG A 206 13.61 -9.61 7.62
CA ARG A 206 13.38 -10.07 6.24
C ARG A 206 12.63 -8.99 5.47
N ILE A 207 13.34 -7.90 5.19
CA ILE A 207 12.82 -6.72 4.50
C ILE A 207 13.80 -6.32 3.41
N SER A 208 13.28 -6.16 2.19
CA SER A 208 14.06 -5.65 1.07
C SER A 208 13.35 -4.54 0.32
N GLU A 209 14.09 -3.89 -0.57
CA GLU A 209 13.58 -2.86 -1.46
C GLU A 209 13.86 -3.24 -2.91
N ILE A 210 12.93 -2.90 -3.80
CA ILE A 210 13.16 -2.88 -5.24
C ILE A 210 13.15 -1.44 -5.75
N PRO A 211 13.89 -1.11 -6.83
CA PRO A 211 13.83 0.23 -7.41
C PRO A 211 12.44 0.52 -7.99
N PHE A 212 11.93 1.70 -7.71
CA PHE A 212 10.65 2.17 -8.19
C PHE A 212 10.76 3.60 -8.71
N VAL A 213 10.28 3.86 -9.92
CA VAL A 213 10.17 5.21 -10.48
C VAL A 213 8.74 5.69 -10.30
N TYR A 214 8.57 6.61 -9.34
CA TYR A 214 7.29 7.25 -9.07
C TYR A 214 7.06 8.38 -10.07
N ASP A 215 6.17 8.16 -11.03
CA ASP A 215 5.83 9.19 -12.01
C ASP A 215 4.55 9.92 -11.59
N TYR A 216 4.73 11.17 -11.12
CA TYR A 216 3.64 12.00 -10.65
C TYR A 216 2.70 12.49 -11.75
N SER A 217 3.14 12.47 -13.02
CA SER A 217 2.28 12.86 -14.14
C SER A 217 1.12 11.89 -14.40
N ARG A 218 1.23 10.65 -13.91
CA ARG A 218 0.17 9.65 -13.98
C ARG A 218 -0.98 9.92 -13.02
N LYS A 219 -0.75 10.76 -12.01
CA LYS A 219 -1.77 11.09 -11.03
C LYS A 219 -2.85 11.96 -11.65
N GLU A 220 -4.00 11.37 -11.89
CA GLU A 220 -5.20 12.13 -12.24
C GLU A 220 -5.84 12.72 -10.99
N GLY A 221 -6.17 14.02 -11.04
CA GLY A 221 -6.81 14.74 -9.94
C GLY A 221 -5.85 15.49 -9.01
N LYS A 222 -6.43 16.22 -8.05
CA LYS A 222 -5.67 17.03 -7.07
C LYS A 222 -5.07 16.13 -5.98
N SER A 223 -3.84 16.46 -5.54
CA SER A 223 -3.22 15.78 -4.42
C SER A 223 -4.04 15.93 -3.13
N LYS A 224 -4.32 14.81 -2.49
CA LYS A 224 -5.11 14.71 -1.24
C LYS A 224 -4.27 14.97 0.02
N ILE A 225 -2.95 15.07 -0.12
CA ILE A 225 -2.05 15.44 0.97
C ILE A 225 -2.19 16.94 1.23
N LYS A 226 -2.80 17.32 2.34
CA LYS A 226 -2.76 18.69 2.86
C LYS A 226 -1.35 18.91 3.44
N VAL A 227 -0.43 19.41 2.62
CA VAL A 227 0.81 20.03 3.16
C VAL A 227 0.36 21.28 3.89
N LEU A 228 0.71 21.39 5.17
CA LEU A 228 0.36 22.49 6.07
C LEU A 228 0.24 23.82 5.32
N ARG A 229 -0.92 24.46 5.45
CA ARG A 229 -1.11 25.88 5.18
C ARG A 229 -0.59 26.66 6.35
#